data_4612103fac26bc37cf62a6277f389b63
#
_entry.id   4612103fac26bc37cf62a6277f389b63
#
_cell.length_a   1.000
_cell.length_b   1.000
_cell.length_c   1.000
_cell.angle_alpha   90.00
_cell.angle_beta   90.00
_cell.angle_gamma   90.00
#
_symmetry.space_group_name_H-M   'P 1'
#
loop_
_entity.id
_entity.type
_entity.pdbx_description
1 polymer ?
#
loop_
_entity_poly.entity_id
_entity_poly.type
_entity_poly.pdbx_seq_one_letter_code
_entity_poly.pdbx_strand_id
1 'polypeptide(L)'
;MTPIGVFDSGYGGLTVLDSIRSRLPEYDYLYLGDNARAPYGGRSFEVVYEFTRQAVMKLFSMGCQLVILGCNTASAKALRTIQQHDLPLLETNSTDNCKLSIVNCKLPRRVLGIIRPTAEIIGYKTQSRHVGLLATEGTVRSESYKLEIQKLFPDITLTSVACPLWAPLVEAGEATSPGADYFVKKRIDQLLSEDPKIDAVILGCTHYPLLLPKIKSYIPENVEVISQGCHVAESLENYLQRHPEIESQCSKNGQTRYFTTENPDKFQENARIFLNETVAVQHVSL
;
A
#
# COMPACT_ATOMS: atom_id res chain seq x y z
N MET A 1 -12.88 -0.16 -21.70
CA MET A 1 -12.52 0.52 -20.45
C MET A 1 -12.11 -0.51 -19.42
N THR A 2 -11.20 -0.18 -18.51
CA THR A 2 -10.50 -1.12 -17.64
C THR A 2 -10.62 -0.70 -16.18
N PRO A 3 -10.78 -1.63 -15.20
CA PRO A 3 -10.78 -1.29 -13.79
C PRO A 3 -9.37 -0.88 -13.33
N ILE A 4 -9.31 -0.07 -12.28
CA ILE A 4 -8.07 0.24 -11.57
C ILE A 4 -7.75 -0.95 -10.65
N GLY A 5 -6.59 -1.58 -10.81
CA GLY A 5 -6.13 -2.66 -9.95
C GLY A 5 -5.56 -2.12 -8.65
N VAL A 6 -5.90 -2.74 -7.52
CA VAL A 6 -5.28 -2.48 -6.20
C VAL A 6 -4.78 -3.79 -5.64
N PHE A 7 -3.49 -3.89 -5.44
CA PHE A 7 -2.82 -5.07 -4.90
C PHE A 7 -2.36 -4.85 -3.46
N ASP A 8 -2.60 -5.82 -2.61
CA ASP A 8 -1.98 -5.90 -1.28
C ASP A 8 -1.52 -7.33 -0.97
N SER A 9 -0.58 -7.45 -0.06
CA SER A 9 -0.10 -8.75 0.44
C SER A 9 -1.13 -9.51 1.29
N GLY A 10 -2.22 -8.84 1.72
CA GLY A 10 -3.21 -9.41 2.60
C GLY A 10 -4.49 -8.58 2.67
N TYR A 11 -4.82 -8.09 3.85
CA TYR A 11 -6.04 -7.31 4.11
C TYR A 11 -5.80 -5.80 4.24
N GLY A 12 -4.59 -5.39 4.64
CA GLY A 12 -4.31 -3.99 5.01
C GLY A 12 -4.60 -2.99 3.91
N GLY A 13 -4.33 -3.35 2.65
CA GLY A 13 -4.61 -2.52 1.48
C GLY A 13 -6.09 -2.17 1.29
N LEU A 14 -7.02 -2.85 1.97
CA LEU A 14 -8.43 -2.47 1.99
C LEU A 14 -8.64 -1.07 2.59
N THR A 15 -7.82 -0.65 3.57
CA THR A 15 -7.89 0.71 4.12
C THR A 15 -7.50 1.78 3.09
N VAL A 16 -6.55 1.44 2.21
CA VAL A 16 -6.13 2.32 1.11
C VAL A 16 -7.21 2.34 0.02
N LEU A 17 -7.74 1.17 -0.36
CA LEU A 17 -8.83 1.07 -1.33
C LEU A 17 -10.06 1.85 -0.86
N ASP A 18 -10.43 1.74 0.41
CA ASP A 18 -11.59 2.46 0.97
C ASP A 18 -11.43 3.98 0.85
N SER A 19 -10.23 4.49 1.16
CA SER A 19 -9.90 5.90 0.97
C SER A 19 -9.96 6.33 -0.50
N ILE A 20 -9.48 5.48 -1.42
CA ILE A 20 -9.54 5.71 -2.87
C ILE A 20 -10.98 5.72 -3.35
N ARG A 21 -11.80 4.72 -2.98
CA ARG A 21 -13.23 4.64 -3.35
C ARG A 21 -14.03 5.84 -2.84
N SER A 22 -13.73 6.27 -1.62
CA SER A 22 -14.41 7.44 -1.03
C SER A 22 -14.12 8.73 -1.78
N ARG A 23 -12.94 8.89 -2.36
CA ARG A 23 -12.54 10.08 -3.11
C ARG A 23 -12.90 10.01 -4.59
N LEU A 24 -12.82 8.83 -5.17
CA LEU A 24 -13.02 8.55 -6.60
C LEU A 24 -14.09 7.46 -6.79
N PRO A 25 -15.35 7.70 -6.35
CA PRO A 25 -16.39 6.68 -6.29
C PRO A 25 -16.91 6.25 -7.66
N GLU A 26 -16.66 7.04 -8.70
CA GLU A 26 -17.11 6.74 -10.06
C GLU A 26 -16.31 5.62 -10.74
N TYR A 27 -15.05 5.36 -10.34
CA TYR A 27 -14.22 4.37 -11.00
C TYR A 27 -14.55 2.94 -10.57
N ASP A 28 -14.24 1.98 -11.46
CA ASP A 28 -14.27 0.56 -11.13
C ASP A 28 -12.93 0.11 -10.57
N TYR A 29 -12.98 -0.70 -9.53
CA TYR A 29 -11.79 -1.24 -8.87
C TYR A 29 -11.76 -2.76 -8.88
N LEU A 30 -10.55 -3.30 -8.93
CA LEU A 30 -10.27 -4.71 -8.76
C LEU A 30 -9.22 -4.87 -7.66
N TYR A 31 -9.65 -5.33 -6.50
CA TYR A 31 -8.76 -5.62 -5.39
C TYR A 31 -8.24 -7.05 -5.47
N LEU A 32 -6.92 -7.23 -5.28
CA LEU A 32 -6.27 -8.52 -5.19
C LEU A 32 -5.44 -8.60 -3.91
N GLY A 33 -5.86 -9.45 -2.97
CA GLY A 33 -5.12 -9.78 -1.76
C GLY A 33 -4.38 -11.11 -1.89
N ASP A 34 -3.06 -11.10 -1.69
CA ASP A 34 -2.24 -12.33 -1.71
C ASP A 34 -2.15 -12.97 -0.32
N ASN A 35 -3.31 -13.25 0.25
CA ASN A 35 -3.49 -13.71 1.63
C ASN A 35 -2.84 -15.08 1.91
N ALA A 36 -2.80 -15.98 0.90
CA ALA A 36 -2.20 -17.30 1.05
C ALA A 36 -0.67 -17.23 1.30
N ARG A 37 -0.02 -16.13 0.86
CA ARG A 37 1.43 -15.94 1.00
C ARG A 37 1.80 -14.83 2.00
N ALA A 38 0.81 -14.22 2.63
CA ALA A 38 1.01 -13.24 3.70
C ALA A 38 1.71 -13.87 4.93
N PRO A 39 2.42 -13.10 5.76
CA PRO A 39 2.78 -11.69 5.58
C PRO A 39 4.05 -11.48 4.74
N TYR A 40 4.16 -10.32 4.07
CA TYR A 40 5.37 -9.94 3.30
C TYR A 40 6.42 -9.23 4.15
N GLY A 41 6.05 -8.68 5.29
CA GLY A 41 6.86 -7.77 6.09
C GLY A 41 8.22 -8.28 6.56
N GLY A 42 8.37 -9.60 6.74
CA GLY A 42 9.63 -10.26 7.14
C GLY A 42 10.34 -11.04 6.02
N ARG A 43 9.81 -11.03 4.78
CA ARG A 43 10.38 -11.81 3.67
C ARG A 43 11.53 -11.08 2.99
N SER A 44 12.40 -11.83 2.27
CA SER A 44 13.50 -11.26 1.49
C SER A 44 13.00 -10.35 0.37
N PHE A 45 13.93 -9.59 -0.23
CA PHE A 45 13.62 -8.71 -1.37
C PHE A 45 13.11 -9.55 -2.56
N GLU A 46 13.82 -10.61 -2.90
CA GLU A 46 13.54 -11.47 -4.06
C GLU A 46 12.16 -12.12 -3.97
N VAL A 47 11.81 -12.62 -2.78
CA VAL A 47 10.50 -13.26 -2.55
C VAL A 47 9.37 -12.24 -2.68
N VAL A 48 9.51 -11.04 -2.08
CA VAL A 48 8.48 -9.99 -2.17
C VAL A 48 8.36 -9.49 -3.60
N TYR A 49 9.49 -9.31 -4.30
CA TYR A 49 9.48 -8.91 -5.71
C TYR A 49 8.73 -9.93 -6.57
N GLU A 50 9.09 -11.21 -6.49
CA GLU A 50 8.47 -12.25 -7.32
C GLU A 50 6.95 -12.38 -7.04
N PHE A 51 6.54 -12.37 -5.79
CA PHE A 51 5.13 -12.44 -5.42
C PHE A 51 4.34 -11.23 -5.92
N THR A 52 4.90 -10.03 -5.74
CA THR A 52 4.28 -8.79 -6.22
C THR A 52 4.21 -8.76 -7.74
N ARG A 53 5.26 -9.20 -8.42
CA ARG A 53 5.32 -9.29 -9.87
C ARG A 53 4.21 -10.20 -10.41
N GLN A 54 4.06 -11.42 -9.85
CA GLN A 54 2.99 -12.35 -10.24
C GLN A 54 1.60 -11.72 -10.07
N ALA A 55 1.35 -11.06 -8.94
CA ALA A 55 0.09 -10.39 -8.69
C ALA A 55 -0.20 -9.24 -9.66
N VAL A 56 0.81 -8.41 -9.97
CA VAL A 56 0.70 -7.33 -10.96
C VAL A 56 0.40 -7.88 -12.34
N MET A 57 1.11 -8.94 -12.77
CA MET A 57 0.85 -9.59 -14.06
C MET A 57 -0.56 -10.20 -14.11
N LYS A 58 -1.03 -10.77 -12.99
CA LYS A 58 -2.40 -11.28 -12.89
C LYS A 58 -3.42 -10.15 -13.04
N LEU A 59 -3.26 -9.01 -12.37
CA LEU A 59 -4.13 -7.85 -12.53
C LEU A 59 -4.15 -7.34 -13.97
N PHE A 60 -3.00 -7.28 -14.64
CA PHE A 60 -2.94 -6.95 -16.06
C PHE A 60 -3.69 -7.95 -16.93
N SER A 61 -3.58 -9.26 -16.64
CA SER A 61 -4.33 -10.30 -17.37
C SER A 61 -5.84 -10.22 -17.14
N MET A 62 -6.26 -9.66 -16.01
CA MET A 62 -7.67 -9.41 -15.68
C MET A 62 -8.20 -8.10 -16.26
N GLY A 63 -7.38 -7.39 -17.05
CA GLY A 63 -7.75 -6.20 -17.82
C GLY A 63 -7.36 -4.88 -17.20
N CYS A 64 -6.74 -4.83 -16.00
CA CYS A 64 -6.24 -3.57 -15.44
C CYS A 64 -5.13 -2.99 -16.32
N GLN A 65 -5.10 -1.65 -16.48
CA GLN A 65 -3.99 -0.93 -17.13
C GLN A 65 -3.21 -0.13 -16.08
N LEU A 66 -3.87 0.29 -15.03
CA LEU A 66 -3.30 0.97 -13.89
C LEU A 66 -3.41 0.07 -12.66
N VAL A 67 -2.29 -0.19 -11.98
CA VAL A 67 -2.22 -0.97 -10.75
C VAL A 67 -1.59 -0.15 -9.64
N ILE A 68 -2.25 -0.11 -8.47
CA ILE A 68 -1.76 0.52 -7.25
C ILE A 68 -1.24 -0.59 -6.32
N LEU A 69 0.02 -0.51 -5.91
CA LEU A 69 0.55 -1.36 -4.85
C LEU A 69 0.12 -0.79 -3.50
N GLY A 70 -1.02 -1.25 -2.99
CA GLY A 70 -1.59 -0.86 -1.71
C GLY A 70 -0.84 -1.42 -0.49
N CYS A 71 0.28 -2.08 -0.68
CA CYS A 71 1.16 -2.62 0.35
C CYS A 71 2.48 -1.84 0.43
N ASN A 72 2.84 -1.35 1.63
CA ASN A 72 4.11 -0.65 1.84
C ASN A 72 5.32 -1.53 1.53
N THR A 73 5.32 -2.78 2.00
CA THR A 73 6.42 -3.72 1.78
C THR A 73 6.59 -4.03 0.28
N ALA A 74 5.50 -4.25 -0.45
CA ALA A 74 5.52 -4.45 -1.89
C ALA A 74 5.99 -3.18 -2.64
N SER A 75 5.48 -2.02 -2.27
CA SER A 75 5.92 -0.72 -2.82
C SER A 75 7.41 -0.49 -2.59
N ALA A 76 7.91 -0.82 -1.39
CA ALA A 76 9.30 -0.65 -1.02
C ALA A 76 10.27 -1.57 -1.76
N LYS A 77 9.87 -2.82 -1.98
CA LYS A 77 10.78 -3.87 -2.47
C LYS A 77 10.58 -4.24 -3.94
N ALA A 78 9.42 -4.02 -4.53
CA ALA A 78 9.11 -4.50 -5.87
C ALA A 78 8.87 -3.40 -6.90
N LEU A 79 8.30 -2.26 -6.51
CA LEU A 79 7.82 -1.25 -7.43
C LEU A 79 8.86 -0.81 -8.45
N ARG A 80 10.05 -0.42 -7.98
CA ARG A 80 11.10 0.12 -8.85
C ARG A 80 11.56 -0.91 -9.89
N THR A 81 11.73 -2.16 -9.46
CA THR A 81 12.15 -3.25 -10.36
C THR A 81 11.07 -3.53 -11.40
N ILE A 82 9.79 -3.59 -10.99
CA ILE A 82 8.67 -3.77 -11.92
C ILE A 82 8.62 -2.63 -12.94
N GLN A 83 8.75 -1.38 -12.50
CA GLN A 83 8.70 -0.22 -13.39
C GLN A 83 9.88 -0.16 -14.36
N GLN A 84 11.10 -0.52 -13.93
CA GLN A 84 12.33 -0.36 -14.72
C GLN A 84 12.66 -1.58 -15.58
N HIS A 85 12.21 -2.78 -15.20
CA HIS A 85 12.54 -4.02 -15.90
C HIS A 85 11.32 -4.71 -16.49
N ASP A 86 10.25 -4.94 -15.72
CA ASP A 86 9.15 -5.76 -16.21
C ASP A 86 8.24 -5.01 -17.19
N LEU A 87 7.87 -3.76 -16.89
CA LEU A 87 6.98 -2.97 -17.77
C LEU A 87 7.58 -2.74 -19.15
N PRO A 88 8.87 -2.36 -19.32
CA PRO A 88 9.47 -2.23 -20.65
C PRO A 88 9.48 -3.53 -21.45
N LEU A 89 9.70 -4.68 -20.80
CA LEU A 89 9.66 -5.99 -21.47
C LEU A 89 8.26 -6.35 -21.98
N LEU A 90 7.20 -5.93 -21.27
CA LEU A 90 5.83 -6.12 -21.72
C LEU A 90 5.48 -5.24 -22.94
N GLU A 91 6.07 -4.05 -23.03
CA GLU A 91 5.87 -3.14 -24.16
C GLU A 91 6.62 -3.63 -25.41
N THR A 92 7.84 -4.16 -25.28
CA THR A 92 8.65 -4.66 -26.40
C THR A 92 8.14 -5.98 -26.97
N ASN A 93 7.67 -6.90 -26.13
CA ASN A 93 7.14 -8.20 -26.57
C ASN A 93 5.76 -8.10 -27.26
N SER A 94 5.12 -6.95 -27.23
CA SER A 94 3.86 -6.71 -27.94
C SER A 94 4.03 -6.45 -29.43
N THR A 95 5.26 -6.28 -29.94
CA THR A 95 5.58 -6.06 -31.36
C THR A 95 5.88 -7.34 -32.13
N ASP A 96 6.35 -8.41 -31.44
CA ASP A 96 6.70 -9.68 -32.07
C ASP A 96 5.91 -10.86 -31.45
N ASN A 97 4.92 -11.38 -32.20
CA ASN A 97 4.17 -12.62 -31.92
C ASN A 97 3.29 -12.63 -30.64
N CYS A 98 2.18 -11.93 -30.70
CA CYS A 98 1.08 -12.05 -29.72
C CYS A 98 0.40 -13.42 -29.81
N LYS A 99 0.96 -14.48 -29.20
CA LYS A 99 0.31 -15.78 -28.97
C LYS A 99 -0.33 -15.93 -27.59
N LEU A 100 -0.15 -14.97 -26.72
CA LEU A 100 -0.93 -14.84 -25.48
C LEU A 100 -2.01 -13.79 -25.74
N SER A 101 -3.26 -14.23 -25.80
CA SER A 101 -4.46 -13.40 -25.98
C SER A 101 -4.68 -12.46 -24.79
N ILE A 102 -3.77 -11.49 -24.61
CA ILE A 102 -3.99 -10.37 -23.71
C ILE A 102 -4.57 -9.26 -24.58
N VAL A 103 -5.84 -9.04 -24.41
CA VAL A 103 -6.63 -8.02 -25.10
C VAL A 103 -5.94 -6.65 -24.96
N ASN A 104 -5.68 -5.98 -26.09
CA ASN A 104 -5.11 -4.63 -26.23
C ASN A 104 -3.63 -4.42 -25.79
N CYS A 105 -2.69 -4.93 -26.60
CA CYS A 105 -1.23 -4.71 -26.45
C CYS A 105 -0.73 -3.28 -26.70
N LYS A 106 -1.60 -2.30 -27.01
CA LYS A 106 -1.19 -0.95 -27.41
C LYS A 106 -1.25 0.12 -26.33
N LEU A 107 -1.76 -0.22 -25.13
CA LEU A 107 -1.99 0.78 -24.09
C LEU A 107 -0.89 0.74 -23.02
N PRO A 108 -0.39 1.91 -22.59
CA PRO A 108 0.66 1.98 -21.59
C PRO A 108 0.15 1.42 -20.26
N ARG A 109 0.88 0.45 -19.71
CA ARG A 109 0.63 -0.10 -18.38
C ARG A 109 1.36 0.73 -17.34
N ARG A 110 0.72 0.94 -16.20
CA ARG A 110 1.28 1.70 -15.09
C ARG A 110 1.15 0.95 -13.78
N VAL A 111 2.20 1.05 -12.97
CA VAL A 111 2.19 0.56 -11.59
C VAL A 111 2.63 1.70 -10.69
N LEU A 112 1.82 2.03 -9.70
CA LEU A 112 2.08 3.08 -8.71
C LEU A 112 2.20 2.47 -7.31
N GLY A 113 2.99 3.11 -6.45
CA GLY A 113 3.13 2.70 -5.05
C GLY A 113 2.60 3.76 -4.11
N ILE A 114 2.46 3.41 -2.83
CA ILE A 114 1.89 4.27 -1.79
C ILE A 114 2.93 5.02 -0.94
N ILE A 115 4.23 4.76 -1.13
CA ILE A 115 5.30 5.46 -0.39
C ILE A 115 5.47 6.90 -0.87
N ARG A 116 5.54 7.10 -2.18
CA ARG A 116 5.79 8.40 -2.79
C ARG A 116 4.75 9.46 -2.41
N PRO A 117 3.42 9.19 -2.46
CA PRO A 117 2.40 10.13 -2.01
C PRO A 117 2.60 10.61 -0.57
N THR A 118 3.00 9.70 0.33
CA THR A 118 3.28 10.05 1.73
C THR A 118 4.54 10.89 1.87
N ALA A 119 5.59 10.58 1.09
CA ALA A 119 6.83 11.36 1.09
C ALA A 119 6.61 12.79 0.57
N GLU A 120 5.72 12.99 -0.38
CA GLU A 120 5.41 14.30 -0.97
C GLU A 120 4.79 15.29 0.02
N ILE A 121 4.01 14.79 0.99
CA ILE A 121 3.31 15.67 1.95
C ILE A 121 4.11 15.92 3.24
N ILE A 122 5.11 15.08 3.54
CA ILE A 122 5.73 15.08 4.87
C ILE A 122 6.44 16.40 5.20
N GLY A 123 7.03 17.05 4.19
CA GLY A 123 7.70 18.35 4.38
C GLY A 123 6.78 19.47 4.82
N TYR A 124 5.48 19.33 4.61
CA TYR A 124 4.45 20.28 5.05
C TYR A 124 3.82 19.91 6.40
N LYS A 125 4.14 18.70 6.92
CA LYS A 125 3.59 18.13 8.14
C LYS A 125 4.55 18.23 9.34
N THR A 126 5.81 18.52 9.11
CA THR A 126 6.82 18.70 10.16
C THR A 126 7.33 20.13 10.20
N GLN A 127 7.47 20.67 11.40
CA GLN A 127 8.15 21.94 11.67
C GLN A 127 9.58 21.72 12.16
N SER A 128 9.80 20.70 12.98
CA SER A 128 11.10 20.32 13.52
C SER A 128 12.06 19.76 12.47
N ARG A 129 11.54 19.29 11.33
CA ARG A 129 12.26 18.51 10.30
C ARG A 129 12.77 17.17 10.82
N HIS A 130 12.21 16.67 11.94
CA HIS A 130 12.45 15.36 12.50
C HIS A 130 11.17 14.53 12.40
N VAL A 131 11.24 13.44 11.63
CA VAL A 131 10.08 12.60 11.31
C VAL A 131 10.31 11.18 11.76
N GLY A 132 9.31 10.59 12.40
CA GLY A 132 9.28 9.18 12.76
C GLY A 132 8.62 8.31 11.67
N LEU A 133 9.12 7.11 11.49
CA LEU A 133 8.49 6.06 10.68
C LEU A 133 8.26 4.81 11.51
N LEU A 134 7.01 4.40 11.67
CA LEU A 134 6.61 3.11 12.20
C LEU A 134 6.17 2.22 11.05
N ALA A 135 6.90 1.14 10.77
CA ALA A 135 6.65 0.30 9.59
C ALA A 135 7.00 -1.17 9.83
N THR A 136 6.74 -2.03 8.83
CA THR A 136 7.23 -3.42 8.86
C THR A 136 8.75 -3.47 8.76
N GLU A 137 9.34 -4.57 9.22
CA GLU A 137 10.78 -4.78 9.13
C GLU A 137 11.30 -4.64 7.69
N GLY A 138 10.58 -5.22 6.72
CA GLY A 138 10.94 -5.14 5.31
C GLY A 138 10.90 -3.73 4.74
N THR A 139 9.93 -2.90 5.16
CA THR A 139 9.83 -1.50 4.75
C THR A 139 10.96 -0.67 5.35
N VAL A 140 11.27 -0.85 6.64
CA VAL A 140 12.37 -0.14 7.30
C VAL A 140 13.71 -0.51 6.66
N ARG A 141 14.00 -1.80 6.50
CA ARG A 141 15.26 -2.27 5.89
C ARG A 141 15.46 -1.84 4.43
N SER A 142 14.39 -1.59 3.69
CA SER A 142 14.49 -1.15 2.30
C SER A 142 15.01 0.28 2.14
N GLU A 143 14.95 1.08 3.21
CA GLU A 143 15.22 2.53 3.22
C GLU A 143 14.41 3.36 2.20
N SER A 144 13.34 2.77 1.61
CA SER A 144 12.59 3.41 0.53
C SER A 144 11.96 4.74 0.94
N TYR A 145 11.44 4.85 2.19
CA TYR A 145 10.95 6.12 2.72
C TYR A 145 12.05 7.16 2.84
N LYS A 146 13.21 6.77 3.38
CA LYS A 146 14.37 7.64 3.53
C LYS A 146 14.82 8.19 2.17
N LEU A 147 14.94 7.30 1.18
CA LEU A 147 15.34 7.67 -0.18
C LEU A 147 14.34 8.63 -0.85
N GLU A 148 13.02 8.37 -0.73
CA GLU A 148 12.01 9.25 -1.32
C GLU A 148 11.90 10.59 -0.58
N ILE A 149 11.98 10.62 0.74
CA ILE A 149 11.96 11.84 1.53
C ILE A 149 13.20 12.69 1.24
N GLN A 150 14.40 12.10 1.22
CA GLN A 150 15.65 12.83 0.94
C GLN A 150 15.69 13.48 -0.44
N LYS A 151 15.02 12.88 -1.45
CA LYS A 151 14.93 13.50 -2.79
C LYS A 151 14.09 14.78 -2.79
N LEU A 152 13.07 14.85 -1.93
CA LEU A 152 12.10 15.94 -1.89
C LEU A 152 12.46 16.99 -0.83
N PHE A 153 12.94 16.51 0.30
CA PHE A 153 13.23 17.29 1.50
C PHE A 153 14.53 16.79 2.13
N PRO A 154 15.70 17.18 1.57
CA PRO A 154 17.00 16.68 2.02
C PRO A 154 17.38 17.11 3.44
N ASP A 155 16.68 18.09 3.99
CA ASP A 155 16.83 18.61 5.35
C ASP A 155 16.03 17.83 6.40
N ILE A 156 15.18 16.87 5.99
CA ILE A 156 14.43 16.05 6.93
C ILE A 156 15.29 14.87 7.45
N THR A 157 15.34 14.75 8.77
CA THR A 157 15.86 13.58 9.47
C THR A 157 14.74 12.56 9.66
N LEU A 158 14.92 11.34 9.17
CA LEU A 158 13.96 10.25 9.32
C LEU A 158 14.49 9.20 10.29
N THR A 159 13.81 9.01 11.42
CA THR A 159 14.05 7.94 12.39
C THR A 159 13.02 6.83 12.19
N SER A 160 13.48 5.59 11.99
CA SER A 160 12.62 4.48 11.57
C SER A 160 12.64 3.34 12.58
N VAL A 161 11.48 2.90 13.06
CA VAL A 161 11.34 1.76 13.96
C VAL A 161 10.46 0.67 13.34
N ALA A 162 10.98 -0.56 13.33
CA ALA A 162 10.24 -1.72 12.86
C ALA A 162 9.22 -2.22 13.91
N CYS A 163 7.98 -2.47 13.47
CA CYS A 163 6.87 -2.93 14.29
C CYS A 163 6.35 -4.29 13.81
N PRO A 164 7.13 -5.40 13.93
CA PRO A 164 6.82 -6.68 13.30
C PRO A 164 5.53 -7.34 13.81
N LEU A 165 5.08 -7.02 15.03
CA LEU A 165 3.90 -7.61 15.64
C LEU A 165 2.60 -6.81 15.40
N TRP A 166 2.67 -5.59 14.89
CA TRP A 166 1.48 -4.74 14.77
C TRP A 166 0.49 -5.25 13.73
N ALA A 167 0.96 -5.65 12.55
CA ALA A 167 0.08 -6.23 11.54
C ALA A 167 -0.55 -7.57 11.99
N PRO A 168 0.21 -8.54 12.55
CA PRO A 168 -0.37 -9.75 13.14
C PRO A 168 -1.43 -9.48 14.23
N LEU A 169 -1.22 -8.49 15.11
CA LEU A 169 -2.22 -8.11 16.12
C LEU A 169 -3.52 -7.63 15.50
N VAL A 170 -3.43 -6.82 14.45
CA VAL A 170 -4.61 -6.34 13.72
C VAL A 170 -5.34 -7.50 13.06
N GLU A 171 -4.63 -8.38 12.35
CA GLU A 171 -5.21 -9.54 11.64
C GLU A 171 -5.83 -10.57 12.60
N ALA A 172 -5.30 -10.66 13.82
CA ALA A 172 -5.88 -11.50 14.88
C ALA A 172 -7.11 -10.87 15.57
N GLY A 173 -7.53 -9.67 15.18
CA GLY A 173 -8.63 -8.95 15.84
C GLY A 173 -8.26 -8.33 17.20
N GLU A 174 -6.97 -8.31 17.53
CA GLU A 174 -6.44 -7.87 18.83
C GLU A 174 -6.09 -6.37 18.88
N ALA A 175 -6.42 -5.61 17.84
CA ALA A 175 -6.05 -4.18 17.74
C ALA A 175 -6.55 -3.33 18.94
N THR A 176 -7.68 -3.71 19.54
CA THR A 176 -8.26 -3.00 20.69
C THR A 176 -7.96 -3.66 22.04
N SER A 177 -7.37 -4.86 22.04
CA SER A 177 -7.10 -5.63 23.27
C SER A 177 -6.04 -4.94 24.15
N PRO A 178 -6.06 -5.18 25.48
CA PRO A 178 -4.99 -4.71 26.39
C PRO A 178 -3.60 -5.27 26.01
N GLY A 179 -3.55 -6.45 25.36
CA GLY A 179 -2.29 -7.04 24.87
C GLY A 179 -1.59 -6.18 23.84
N ALA A 180 -2.35 -5.49 22.97
CA ALA A 180 -1.78 -4.59 21.96
C ALA A 180 -1.10 -3.36 22.57
N ASP A 181 -1.55 -2.89 23.76
CA ASP A 181 -0.98 -1.70 24.42
C ASP A 181 0.51 -1.82 24.67
N TYR A 182 0.95 -2.97 25.18
CA TYR A 182 2.38 -3.22 25.42
C TYR A 182 3.22 -3.10 24.13
N PHE A 183 2.78 -3.72 23.06
CA PHE A 183 3.53 -3.73 21.81
C PHE A 183 3.50 -2.37 21.10
N VAL A 184 2.38 -1.65 21.18
CA VAL A 184 2.24 -0.31 20.62
C VAL A 184 3.12 0.66 21.39
N LYS A 185 2.96 0.73 22.72
CA LYS A 185 3.74 1.60 23.59
C LYS A 185 5.24 1.38 23.45
N LYS A 186 5.69 0.12 23.47
CA LYS A 186 7.11 -0.23 23.34
C LYS A 186 7.77 0.37 22.11
N ARG A 187 7.09 0.38 20.94
CA ARG A 187 7.66 0.89 19.70
C ARG A 187 7.59 2.42 19.61
N ILE A 188 6.57 3.02 20.19
CA ILE A 188 6.48 4.48 20.29
C ILE A 188 7.55 5.01 21.25
N ASP A 189 7.71 4.41 22.43
CA ASP A 189 8.75 4.79 23.39
C ASP A 189 10.15 4.67 22.76
N GLN A 190 10.40 3.58 22.01
CA GLN A 190 11.64 3.40 21.26
C GLN A 190 11.87 4.55 20.26
N LEU A 191 10.88 4.84 19.42
CA LEU A 191 10.98 5.89 18.41
C LEU A 191 11.29 7.26 19.01
N LEU A 192 10.56 7.64 20.05
CA LEU A 192 10.73 8.94 20.71
C LEU A 192 12.01 9.02 21.55
N SER A 193 12.54 7.89 22.04
CA SER A 193 13.83 7.85 22.72
C SER A 193 15.01 7.97 21.76
N GLU A 194 14.88 7.43 20.53
CA GLU A 194 15.91 7.54 19.49
C GLU A 194 15.99 8.96 18.90
N ASP A 195 14.84 9.65 18.79
CA ASP A 195 14.80 11.05 18.36
C ASP A 195 13.69 11.85 19.08
N PRO A 196 14.01 12.56 20.17
CA PRO A 196 13.04 13.34 20.94
C PRO A 196 12.50 14.59 20.22
N LYS A 197 13.04 14.93 19.04
CA LYS A 197 12.61 16.12 18.27
C LYS A 197 11.50 15.80 17.28
N ILE A 198 11.09 14.54 17.15
CA ILE A 198 10.04 14.11 16.24
C ILE A 198 8.74 14.86 16.54
N ASP A 199 8.18 15.51 15.51
CA ASP A 199 6.88 16.20 15.55
C ASP A 199 5.86 15.65 14.55
N ALA A 200 6.28 14.69 13.70
CA ALA A 200 5.39 13.98 12.78
C ALA A 200 5.80 12.50 12.69
N VAL A 201 4.82 11.59 12.65
CA VAL A 201 5.03 10.13 12.57
C VAL A 201 4.23 9.53 11.44
N ILE A 202 4.91 8.85 10.52
CA ILE A 202 4.31 8.13 9.40
C ILE A 202 3.94 6.72 9.84
N LEU A 203 2.69 6.31 9.58
CA LEU A 203 2.27 4.92 9.69
C LEU A 203 2.55 4.19 8.37
N GLY A 204 3.74 3.60 8.26
CA GLY A 204 4.26 2.95 7.04
C GLY A 204 3.78 1.50 6.84
N CYS A 205 2.57 1.20 7.29
CA CYS A 205 1.88 -0.07 7.04
C CYS A 205 0.37 0.15 7.03
N THR A 206 -0.30 -0.48 6.09
CA THR A 206 -1.73 -0.34 5.84
C THR A 206 -2.64 -0.92 6.93
N HIS A 207 -2.09 -1.74 7.83
CA HIS A 207 -2.78 -2.25 9.01
C HIS A 207 -2.83 -1.23 10.16
N TYR A 208 -1.83 -0.35 10.25
CA TYR A 208 -1.63 0.49 11.43
C TYR A 208 -2.72 1.55 11.69
N PRO A 209 -3.50 2.01 10.70
CA PRO A 209 -4.68 2.84 10.97
C PRO A 209 -5.68 2.21 11.95
N LEU A 210 -5.78 0.88 12.02
CA LEU A 210 -6.65 0.19 12.97
C LEU A 210 -6.12 0.25 14.43
N LEU A 211 -4.82 0.52 14.60
CA LEU A 211 -4.19 0.79 15.90
C LEU A 211 -4.18 2.27 16.28
N LEU A 212 -4.70 3.16 15.43
CA LEU A 212 -4.61 4.61 15.61
C LEU A 212 -5.10 5.11 16.98
N PRO A 213 -6.20 4.62 17.56
CA PRO A 213 -6.63 5.04 18.90
C PRO A 213 -5.55 4.76 19.97
N LYS A 214 -4.91 3.57 19.92
CA LYS A 214 -3.83 3.22 20.85
C LYS A 214 -2.55 4.00 20.56
N ILE A 215 -2.19 4.18 19.29
CA ILE A 215 -1.03 4.99 18.90
C ILE A 215 -1.18 6.40 19.46
N LYS A 216 -2.34 7.03 19.28
CA LYS A 216 -2.62 8.38 19.79
C LYS A 216 -2.58 8.49 21.30
N SER A 217 -2.88 7.41 22.05
CA SER A 217 -2.81 7.45 23.52
C SER A 217 -1.37 7.42 24.07
N TYR A 218 -0.38 7.05 23.25
CA TYR A 218 1.04 6.98 23.66
C TYR A 218 1.94 7.98 22.96
N ILE A 219 1.49 8.59 21.87
CA ILE A 219 2.21 9.67 21.18
C ILE A 219 1.84 11.02 21.86
N PRO A 220 2.82 11.93 22.09
CA PRO A 220 2.55 13.28 22.59
C PRO A 220 1.58 14.04 21.67
N GLU A 221 0.70 14.88 22.24
CA GLU A 221 -0.33 15.62 21.51
C GLU A 221 0.20 16.54 20.40
N ASN A 222 1.43 17.03 20.57
CA ASN A 222 2.12 17.87 19.59
C ASN A 222 2.75 17.11 18.43
N VAL A 223 2.66 15.78 18.39
CA VAL A 223 3.20 14.94 17.31
C VAL A 223 2.07 14.53 16.36
N GLU A 224 2.14 14.98 15.12
CA GLU A 224 1.13 14.61 14.09
C GLU A 224 1.31 13.17 13.63
N VAL A 225 0.25 12.38 13.67
CA VAL A 225 0.23 11.00 13.16
C VAL A 225 -0.38 10.94 11.78
N ILE A 226 0.40 10.50 10.80
CA ILE A 226 0.05 10.52 9.37
C ILE A 226 -0.32 9.11 8.92
N SER A 227 -1.60 8.93 8.58
CA SER A 227 -2.12 7.76 7.86
C SER A 227 -2.11 8.01 6.37
N GLN A 228 -1.86 6.98 5.57
CA GLN A 228 -1.57 7.13 4.14
C GLN A 228 -2.81 7.26 3.24
N GLY A 229 -3.94 6.64 3.61
CA GLY A 229 -5.06 6.41 2.69
C GLY A 229 -5.54 7.66 1.95
N CYS A 230 -5.82 8.76 2.67
CA CYS A 230 -6.28 10.01 2.06
C CYS A 230 -5.25 10.63 1.10
N HIS A 231 -3.97 10.59 1.44
CA HIS A 231 -2.90 11.15 0.62
C HIS A 231 -2.65 10.32 -0.64
N VAL A 232 -2.79 8.99 -0.53
CA VAL A 232 -2.72 8.09 -1.70
C VAL A 232 -3.91 8.35 -2.64
N ALA A 233 -5.12 8.52 -2.09
CA ALA A 233 -6.30 8.82 -2.88
C ALA A 233 -6.20 10.17 -3.61
N GLU A 234 -5.73 11.21 -2.92
CA GLU A 234 -5.47 12.52 -3.51
C GLU A 234 -4.39 12.49 -4.59
N SER A 235 -3.29 11.78 -4.33
CA SER A 235 -2.22 11.61 -5.30
C SER A 235 -2.68 10.86 -6.55
N LEU A 236 -3.55 9.84 -6.38
CA LEU A 236 -4.14 9.12 -7.52
C LEU A 236 -5.06 10.03 -8.34
N GLU A 237 -5.92 10.83 -7.71
CA GLU A 237 -6.76 11.81 -8.41
C GLU A 237 -5.90 12.78 -9.23
N ASN A 238 -4.89 13.38 -8.62
CA ASN A 238 -3.95 14.27 -9.29
C ASN A 238 -3.17 13.56 -10.42
N TYR A 239 -2.85 12.29 -10.26
CA TYR A 239 -2.22 11.48 -11.29
C TYR A 239 -3.13 11.32 -12.50
N LEU A 240 -4.39 10.91 -12.29
CA LEU A 240 -5.37 10.73 -13.37
C LEU A 240 -5.65 12.04 -14.12
N GLN A 241 -5.73 13.17 -13.41
CA GLN A 241 -5.90 14.49 -14.03
C GLN A 241 -4.72 14.86 -14.95
N ARG A 242 -3.48 14.50 -14.57
CA ARG A 242 -2.27 14.78 -15.36
C ARG A 242 -2.01 13.75 -16.47
N HIS A 243 -2.71 12.62 -16.45
CA HIS A 243 -2.55 11.50 -17.38
C HIS A 243 -3.88 11.13 -18.03
N PRO A 244 -4.48 12.02 -18.87
CA PRO A 244 -5.76 11.77 -19.50
C PRO A 244 -5.73 10.53 -20.42
N GLU A 245 -4.56 10.15 -20.94
CA GLU A 245 -4.35 8.94 -21.73
C GLU A 245 -4.56 7.65 -20.92
N ILE A 246 -4.36 7.70 -19.60
CA ILE A 246 -4.66 6.59 -18.67
C ILE A 246 -6.09 6.72 -18.16
N GLU A 247 -6.49 7.92 -17.75
CA GLU A 247 -7.79 8.22 -17.18
C GLU A 247 -8.94 7.81 -18.13
N SER A 248 -8.85 8.19 -19.40
CA SER A 248 -9.86 7.86 -20.42
C SER A 248 -10.06 6.36 -20.64
N GLN A 249 -9.17 5.53 -20.17
CA GLN A 249 -9.24 4.07 -20.23
C GLN A 249 -9.90 3.45 -19.01
N CYS A 250 -9.96 4.17 -17.91
CA CYS A 250 -10.56 3.67 -16.68
C CYS A 250 -12.07 3.57 -16.80
N SER A 251 -12.62 2.42 -16.42
CA SER A 251 -14.08 2.22 -16.39
C SER A 251 -14.70 2.91 -15.18
N LYS A 252 -15.93 3.44 -15.39
CA LYS A 252 -16.62 4.30 -14.43
C LYS A 252 -18.06 3.83 -14.21
N ASN A 253 -18.22 2.75 -13.43
CA ASN A 253 -19.53 2.22 -13.02
C ASN A 253 -19.66 2.18 -11.48
N GLY A 254 -18.62 2.62 -10.75
CA GLY A 254 -18.60 2.63 -9.29
C GLY A 254 -18.55 1.23 -8.67
N GLN A 255 -18.04 0.23 -9.39
CA GLN A 255 -18.04 -1.15 -8.93
C GLN A 255 -16.68 -1.57 -8.38
N THR A 256 -16.70 -2.37 -7.32
CA THR A 256 -15.49 -3.00 -6.77
C THR A 256 -15.64 -4.51 -6.77
N ARG A 257 -14.64 -5.21 -7.31
CA ARG A 257 -14.54 -6.66 -7.26
C ARG A 257 -13.34 -7.06 -6.42
N TYR A 258 -13.52 -8.08 -5.59
CA TYR A 258 -12.50 -8.54 -4.65
C TYR A 258 -12.03 -9.94 -5.00
N PHE A 259 -10.71 -10.11 -4.98
CA PHE A 259 -10.03 -11.39 -5.25
C PHE A 259 -9.03 -11.69 -4.16
N THR A 260 -8.88 -12.98 -3.86
CA THR A 260 -7.90 -13.47 -2.88
C THR A 260 -7.23 -14.75 -3.36
N THR A 261 -5.99 -14.98 -2.94
CA THR A 261 -5.30 -16.27 -3.14
C THR A 261 -5.59 -17.28 -2.03
N GLU A 262 -6.32 -16.89 -0.99
CA GLU A 262 -6.75 -17.70 0.14
C GLU A 262 -8.24 -18.11 -0.04
N ASN A 263 -8.79 -18.85 0.91
CA ASN A 263 -10.20 -19.16 0.97
C ASN A 263 -11.06 -17.88 1.00
N PRO A 264 -12.03 -17.72 0.07
CA PRO A 264 -12.89 -16.54 0.00
C PRO A 264 -13.70 -16.28 1.28
N ASP A 265 -14.20 -17.31 1.95
CA ASP A 265 -15.01 -17.15 3.17
C ASP A 265 -14.16 -16.56 4.29
N LYS A 266 -12.93 -17.07 4.47
CA LYS A 266 -11.97 -16.53 5.43
C LYS A 266 -11.58 -15.09 5.10
N PHE A 267 -11.39 -14.77 3.82
CA PHE A 267 -11.14 -13.40 3.41
C PHE A 267 -12.32 -12.49 3.74
N GLN A 268 -13.54 -12.92 3.44
CA GLN A 268 -14.76 -12.15 3.69
C GLN A 268 -14.94 -11.83 5.19
N GLU A 269 -14.68 -12.81 6.06
CA GLU A 269 -14.73 -12.62 7.50
C GLU A 269 -13.74 -11.57 7.98
N ASN A 270 -12.47 -11.69 7.59
CA ASN A 270 -11.42 -10.79 8.01
C ASN A 270 -11.54 -9.40 7.38
N ALA A 271 -12.00 -9.29 6.13
CA ALA A 271 -12.17 -8.01 5.45
C ALA A 271 -13.12 -7.05 6.19
N ARG A 272 -14.09 -7.59 6.97
CA ARG A 272 -14.99 -6.80 7.81
C ARG A 272 -14.26 -5.93 8.83
N ILE A 273 -13.09 -6.38 9.32
CA ILE A 273 -12.27 -5.63 10.27
C ILE A 273 -11.77 -4.33 9.64
N PHE A 274 -11.54 -4.35 8.32
CA PHE A 274 -10.93 -3.23 7.57
C PHE A 274 -11.96 -2.34 6.88
N LEU A 275 -13.06 -2.91 6.37
CA LEU A 275 -14.04 -2.20 5.55
C LEU A 275 -15.35 -1.89 6.30
N ASN A 276 -15.58 -2.53 7.44
CA ASN A 276 -16.85 -2.47 8.17
C ASN A 276 -18.08 -2.83 7.30
N GLU A 277 -17.86 -3.59 6.20
CA GLU A 277 -18.88 -4.10 5.29
C GLU A 277 -18.60 -5.56 4.89
N THR A 278 -19.60 -6.24 4.39
CA THR A 278 -19.45 -7.59 3.83
C THR A 278 -19.24 -7.50 2.33
N VAL A 279 -18.19 -8.12 1.81
CA VAL A 279 -17.84 -8.08 0.39
C VAL A 279 -17.90 -9.47 -0.23
N ALA A 280 -18.38 -9.57 -1.46
CA ALA A 280 -18.30 -10.81 -2.24
C ALA A 280 -16.88 -10.97 -2.80
N VAL A 281 -16.26 -12.12 -2.54
CA VAL A 281 -14.85 -12.39 -2.88
C VAL A 281 -14.74 -13.62 -3.78
N GLN A 282 -13.81 -13.62 -4.70
CA GLN A 282 -13.51 -14.74 -5.59
C GLN A 282 -12.07 -15.21 -5.37
N HIS A 283 -11.87 -16.53 -5.40
CA HIS A 283 -10.54 -17.12 -5.37
C HIS A 283 -9.80 -16.91 -6.70
N VAL A 284 -8.49 -16.66 -6.62
CA VAL A 284 -7.61 -16.58 -7.79
C VAL A 284 -6.26 -17.24 -7.49
N SER A 285 -5.71 -17.94 -8.50
CA SER A 285 -4.34 -18.47 -8.44
C SER A 285 -3.37 -17.52 -9.15
N LEU A 286 -2.17 -17.35 -8.56
CA LEU A 286 -1.06 -16.55 -9.07
C LEU A 286 0.04 -17.43 -9.65
#